data_29693841ab7b67c9f753213168461721
#
_entry.id   29693841ab7b67c9f753213168461721
#
_cell.length_a   1.000
_cell.length_b   1.000
_cell.length_c   1.000
_cell.angle_alpha   90.00
_cell.angle_beta   90.00
_cell.angle_gamma   90.00
#
_symmetry.space_group_name_H-M   'P 1'
#
loop_
_entity.id
_entity.type
_entity.pdbx_description
1 polymer ?
#
loop_
_entity_poly.entity_id
_entity_poly.type
_entity_poly.pdbx_seq_one_letter_code
_entity_poly.pdbx_strand_id
1 'polypeptide(L)'
;MSGLIVIPGKLPGVLLVQPKEFPDKRGFFTESYHAGKYSAAGIPQPFVQDNYSYSLKHVLRGLHTQVKQPQGKLVFVVQGEVFDVAVDIRRGSPTYGQWEGHVLSAANHHQLYVPAGFAHGFVVLSDSALVMYKCTALYNPGDEQGIAWNDPDIGIRWPVPHPVLGDKDAVLPRLRDLPDDRLPSLA
;
A
#
# COMPACT_ATOMS: atom_id res chain seq x y z
N MET A 1 -3.88 -8.38 26.42
CA MET A 1 -4.01 -7.12 25.62
C MET A 1 -3.27 -7.35 24.32
N SER A 2 -3.91 -7.14 23.19
CA SER A 2 -3.27 -7.28 21.87
C SER A 2 -2.16 -6.22 21.80
N GLY A 3 -0.90 -6.60 21.65
CA GLY A 3 0.21 -5.66 21.52
C GLY A 3 0.23 -4.93 20.16
N LEU A 4 -0.95 -4.63 19.60
CA LEU A 4 -1.15 -4.03 18.30
C LEU A 4 -1.88 -2.69 18.48
N ILE A 5 -1.31 -1.60 18.00
CA ILE A 5 -1.98 -0.30 17.92
C ILE A 5 -2.44 -0.12 16.48
N VAL A 6 -3.70 0.26 16.29
CA VAL A 6 -4.29 0.51 14.97
C VAL A 6 -4.86 1.92 14.96
N ILE A 7 -4.42 2.70 13.99
CA ILE A 7 -4.79 4.10 13.80
C ILE A 7 -5.55 4.20 12.47
N PRO A 8 -6.84 4.57 12.49
CA PRO A 8 -7.57 4.83 11.27
C PRO A 8 -6.90 5.93 10.43
N GLY A 9 -6.78 5.67 9.13
CA GLY A 9 -6.33 6.66 8.17
C GLY A 9 -7.38 7.74 7.89
N LYS A 10 -7.06 8.65 6.99
CA LYS A 10 -8.01 9.68 6.51
C LYS A 10 -9.04 9.08 5.56
N LEU A 11 -8.64 8.07 4.79
CA LEU A 11 -9.50 7.40 3.83
C LEU A 11 -10.21 6.19 4.49
N PRO A 12 -11.50 5.97 4.19
CA PRO A 12 -12.26 4.89 4.80
C PRO A 12 -11.63 3.51 4.58
N GLY A 13 -11.32 2.83 5.70
CA GLY A 13 -10.76 1.48 5.70
C GLY A 13 -9.23 1.40 5.61
N VAL A 14 -8.52 2.50 5.31
CA VAL A 14 -7.06 2.56 5.42
C VAL A 14 -6.67 2.57 6.89
N LEU A 15 -5.73 1.73 7.30
CA LEU A 15 -5.30 1.58 8.68
C LEU A 15 -3.77 1.62 8.78
N LEU A 16 -3.24 2.51 9.62
CA LEU A 16 -1.85 2.45 10.04
C LEU A 16 -1.74 1.51 11.24
N VAL A 17 -0.93 0.48 11.11
CA VAL A 17 -0.74 -0.55 12.14
C VAL A 17 0.65 -0.43 12.73
N GLN A 18 0.72 -0.44 14.07
CA GLN A 18 1.98 -0.40 14.81
C GLN A 18 2.08 -1.69 15.64
N PRO A 19 2.83 -2.70 15.16
CA PRO A 19 3.10 -3.91 15.91
C PRO A 19 3.93 -3.61 17.15
N LYS A 20 3.71 -4.39 18.20
CA LYS A 20 4.52 -4.28 19.42
C LYS A 20 5.90 -4.90 19.19
N GLU A 21 6.92 -4.16 19.57
CA GLU A 21 8.28 -4.66 19.67
C GLU A 21 8.60 -5.21 21.08
N PHE A 22 9.45 -6.20 21.11
CA PHE A 22 9.99 -6.81 22.32
C PHE A 22 11.52 -6.74 22.26
N PRO A 23 12.12 -5.61 22.71
CA PRO A 23 13.57 -5.43 22.66
C PRO A 23 14.27 -6.21 23.77
N ASP A 24 15.48 -6.73 23.48
CA ASP A 24 16.42 -7.29 24.45
C ASP A 24 17.86 -7.03 24.02
N LYS A 25 18.85 -7.59 24.76
CA LYS A 25 20.28 -7.40 24.45
C LYS A 25 20.75 -7.95 23.11
N ARG A 26 19.92 -8.71 22.39
CA ARG A 26 20.21 -9.29 21.06
C ARG A 26 19.59 -8.46 19.92
N GLY A 27 18.72 -7.47 20.23
CA GLY A 27 17.94 -6.71 19.28
C GLY A 27 16.47 -6.67 19.69
N PHE A 28 15.57 -6.95 18.77
CA PHE A 28 14.13 -7.00 19.05
C PHE A 28 13.46 -8.21 18.39
N PHE A 29 12.30 -8.58 18.92
CA PHE A 29 11.34 -9.47 18.28
C PHE A 29 10.05 -8.70 18.07
N THR A 30 9.40 -8.90 16.94
CA THR A 30 8.05 -8.40 16.67
C THR A 30 7.22 -9.46 15.95
N GLU A 31 5.95 -9.54 16.27
CA GLU A 31 4.99 -10.35 15.53
C GLU A 31 4.45 -9.50 14.37
N SER A 32 4.93 -9.76 13.17
CA SER A 32 4.57 -8.97 11.98
C SER A 32 3.16 -9.22 11.45
N TYR A 33 2.54 -10.35 11.83
CA TYR A 33 1.16 -10.66 11.50
C TYR A 33 0.60 -11.79 12.39
N HIS A 34 -0.64 -11.63 12.79
CA HIS A 34 -1.40 -12.67 13.49
C HIS A 34 -2.88 -12.57 13.08
N ALA A 35 -3.41 -13.57 12.38
CA ALA A 35 -4.74 -13.52 11.77
C ALA A 35 -5.85 -13.06 12.74
N GLY A 36 -5.91 -13.64 13.95
CA GLY A 36 -6.93 -13.28 14.94
C GLY A 36 -6.82 -11.85 15.46
N LYS A 37 -5.59 -11.34 15.69
CA LYS A 37 -5.36 -9.96 16.17
C LYS A 37 -5.70 -8.93 15.11
N TYR A 38 -5.29 -9.18 13.85
CA TYR A 38 -5.56 -8.27 12.73
C TYR A 38 -7.03 -8.27 12.35
N SER A 39 -7.70 -9.44 12.38
CA SER A 39 -9.15 -9.52 12.21
C SER A 39 -9.90 -8.71 13.27
N ALA A 40 -9.55 -8.87 14.54
CA ALA A 40 -10.16 -8.10 15.64
C ALA A 40 -9.89 -6.59 15.55
N ALA A 41 -8.83 -6.20 14.83
CA ALA A 41 -8.44 -4.81 14.59
C ALA A 41 -9.06 -4.20 13.31
N GLY A 42 -10.00 -4.89 12.65
CA GLY A 42 -10.70 -4.39 11.47
C GLY A 42 -10.09 -4.82 10.12
N ILE A 43 -9.19 -5.80 10.13
CA ILE A 43 -8.60 -6.40 8.92
C ILE A 43 -9.05 -7.88 8.85
N PRO A 44 -10.33 -8.16 8.56
CA PRO A 44 -10.93 -9.49 8.72
C PRO A 44 -10.60 -10.47 7.58
N GLN A 45 -10.08 -9.99 6.47
CA GLN A 45 -9.89 -10.81 5.28
C GLN A 45 -8.61 -11.66 5.42
N PRO A 46 -8.64 -12.96 5.01
CA PRO A 46 -7.44 -13.76 4.99
C PRO A 46 -6.44 -13.21 3.95
N PHE A 47 -5.15 -13.28 4.26
CA PHE A 47 -4.10 -13.04 3.28
C PHE A 47 -3.72 -14.39 2.65
N VAL A 48 -3.68 -14.41 1.32
CA VAL A 48 -3.49 -15.64 0.51
C VAL A 48 -2.21 -15.61 -0.32
N GLN A 49 -1.51 -14.47 -0.36
CA GLN A 49 -0.25 -14.32 -1.11
C GLN A 49 0.65 -13.33 -0.38
N ASP A 50 1.94 -13.68 -0.28
CA ASP A 50 3.00 -12.82 0.23
C ASP A 50 3.96 -12.48 -0.89
N ASN A 51 4.38 -11.22 -0.94
CA ASN A 51 5.35 -10.72 -1.89
C ASN A 51 6.42 -9.89 -1.18
N TYR A 52 7.61 -9.83 -1.77
CA TYR A 52 8.59 -8.81 -1.41
C TYR A 52 9.24 -8.24 -2.67
N SER A 53 9.68 -6.99 -2.58
CA SER A 53 10.45 -6.32 -3.62
C SER A 53 11.64 -5.60 -3.02
N TYR A 54 12.78 -5.71 -3.69
CA TYR A 54 13.96 -4.89 -3.42
C TYR A 54 14.03 -3.76 -4.43
N SER A 55 14.26 -2.54 -3.98
CA SER A 55 14.30 -1.35 -4.83
C SER A 55 15.37 -0.39 -4.36
N LEU A 56 16.05 0.25 -5.31
CA LEU A 56 17.06 1.26 -5.06
C LEU A 56 16.41 2.62 -4.76
N LYS A 57 17.22 3.56 -4.29
CA LYS A 57 16.80 4.93 -3.96
C LYS A 57 16.03 5.58 -5.10
N HIS A 58 14.97 6.28 -4.74
CA HIS A 58 14.08 7.01 -5.64
C HIS A 58 13.27 6.14 -6.60
N VAL A 59 13.38 4.81 -6.56
CA VAL A 59 12.49 3.95 -7.33
C VAL A 59 11.07 4.12 -6.80
N LEU A 60 10.13 4.39 -7.72
CA LEU A 60 8.70 4.40 -7.48
C LEU A 60 8.07 3.19 -8.18
N ARG A 61 7.20 2.48 -7.48
CA ARG A 61 6.37 1.40 -8.02
C ARG A 61 4.92 1.73 -7.79
N GLY A 62 4.14 1.67 -8.83
CA GLY A 62 2.70 1.95 -8.76
C GLY A 62 2.26 3.07 -9.69
N LEU A 63 1.04 3.51 -9.54
CA LEU A 63 -0.01 3.03 -8.61
C LEU A 63 -0.77 1.86 -9.23
N HIS A 64 -0.89 0.74 -8.52
CA HIS A 64 -1.48 -0.49 -9.06
C HIS A 64 -2.69 -0.97 -8.26
N THR A 65 -3.64 -1.57 -8.95
CA THR A 65 -4.81 -2.26 -8.40
C THR A 65 -5.17 -3.48 -9.24
N GLN A 66 -6.10 -4.31 -8.77
CA GLN A 66 -6.86 -5.27 -9.56
C GLN A 66 -8.35 -4.86 -9.53
N VAL A 67 -9.03 -5.04 -10.65
CA VAL A 67 -10.39 -4.52 -10.85
C VAL A 67 -11.45 -5.54 -10.47
N LYS A 68 -11.37 -6.77 -11.02
CA LYS A 68 -12.37 -7.84 -10.83
C LYS A 68 -12.14 -8.63 -9.54
N GLN A 69 -10.87 -8.79 -9.16
CA GLN A 69 -10.46 -9.44 -7.92
C GLN A 69 -9.56 -8.48 -7.11
N PRO A 70 -10.14 -7.38 -6.60
CA PRO A 70 -9.36 -6.35 -5.94
C PRO A 70 -8.66 -6.90 -4.69
N GLN A 71 -7.39 -6.54 -4.54
CA GLN A 71 -6.53 -6.97 -3.46
C GLN A 71 -6.49 -5.92 -2.35
N GLY A 72 -6.88 -6.30 -1.13
CA GLY A 72 -6.41 -5.60 0.06
C GLY A 72 -4.94 -5.94 0.32
N LYS A 73 -4.15 -4.98 0.76
CA LYS A 73 -2.71 -5.16 0.98
C LYS A 73 -2.33 -4.74 2.39
N LEU A 74 -1.51 -5.54 3.07
CA LEU A 74 -0.82 -5.16 4.30
C LEU A 74 0.66 -4.99 3.98
N VAL A 75 1.12 -3.75 3.94
CA VAL A 75 2.46 -3.35 3.46
C VAL A 75 3.34 -3.00 4.64
N PHE A 76 4.60 -3.43 4.63
CA PHE A 76 5.61 -3.06 5.62
C PHE A 76 7.03 -3.15 5.05
N VAL A 77 7.97 -2.49 5.72
CA VAL A 77 9.36 -2.39 5.27
C VAL A 77 10.26 -3.18 6.22
N VAL A 78 11.03 -4.11 5.64
CA VAL A 78 12.00 -4.94 6.40
C VAL A 78 13.38 -4.28 6.43
N GLN A 79 13.74 -3.55 5.38
CA GLN A 79 14.99 -2.80 5.29
C GLN A 79 14.73 -1.47 4.57
N GLY A 80 15.32 -0.40 5.07
CA GLY A 80 15.22 0.93 4.47
C GLY A 80 13.93 1.67 4.86
N GLU A 81 13.53 2.60 3.99
CA GLU A 81 12.40 3.50 4.21
C GLU A 81 11.71 3.84 2.90
N VAL A 82 10.38 3.90 2.92
CA VAL A 82 9.56 4.30 1.77
C VAL A 82 8.48 5.29 2.19
N PHE A 83 8.00 6.09 1.24
CA PHE A 83 6.73 6.79 1.34
C PHE A 83 5.70 5.98 0.57
N ASP A 84 4.76 5.38 1.31
CA ASP A 84 3.74 4.45 0.83
C ASP A 84 2.40 5.18 0.69
N VAL A 85 1.72 4.99 -0.43
CA VAL A 85 0.54 5.79 -0.83
C VAL A 85 -0.63 4.89 -1.21
N ALA A 86 -1.80 5.21 -0.68
CA ALA A 86 -3.09 4.66 -1.06
C ALA A 86 -3.96 5.74 -1.71
N VAL A 87 -4.61 5.42 -2.83
CA VAL A 87 -5.56 6.29 -3.55
C VAL A 87 -6.89 5.60 -3.67
N ASP A 88 -7.97 6.23 -3.26
CA ASP A 88 -9.31 5.68 -3.46
C ASP A 88 -9.76 5.88 -4.91
N ILE A 89 -9.87 4.78 -5.66
CA ILE A 89 -10.32 4.78 -7.05
C ILE A 89 -11.63 4.03 -7.26
N ARG A 90 -12.36 3.75 -6.17
CA ARG A 90 -13.64 3.04 -6.22
C ARG A 90 -14.75 3.97 -6.71
N ARG A 91 -15.41 3.59 -7.80
CA ARG A 91 -16.56 4.33 -8.31
C ARG A 91 -17.67 4.42 -7.27
N GLY A 92 -18.24 5.62 -7.11
CA GLY A 92 -19.28 5.91 -6.13
C GLY A 92 -18.76 6.16 -4.72
N SER A 93 -17.45 6.11 -4.49
CA SER A 93 -16.87 6.46 -3.21
C SER A 93 -16.93 7.98 -2.95
N PRO A 94 -17.31 8.43 -1.75
CA PRO A 94 -17.25 9.85 -1.38
C PRO A 94 -15.82 10.40 -1.32
N THR A 95 -14.81 9.51 -1.28
CA THR A 95 -13.39 9.85 -1.28
C THR A 95 -12.69 9.49 -2.59
N TYR A 96 -13.45 9.28 -3.69
CA TYR A 96 -12.90 9.00 -5.02
C TYR A 96 -11.86 10.07 -5.43
N GLY A 97 -10.69 9.62 -5.89
CA GLY A 97 -9.57 10.48 -6.27
C GLY A 97 -8.76 11.05 -5.10
N GLN A 98 -9.19 10.86 -3.85
CA GLN A 98 -8.43 11.28 -2.69
C GLN A 98 -7.33 10.26 -2.34
N TRP A 99 -6.27 10.75 -1.71
CA TRP A 99 -5.12 9.94 -1.34
C TRP A 99 -4.63 10.23 0.09
N GLU A 100 -3.93 9.28 0.65
CA GLU A 100 -3.10 9.46 1.84
C GLU A 100 -1.78 8.71 1.70
N GLY A 101 -0.75 9.19 2.40
CA GLY A 101 0.56 8.58 2.38
C GLY A 101 1.22 8.55 3.76
N HIS A 102 2.00 7.50 3.99
CA HIS A 102 2.68 7.24 5.25
C HIS A 102 4.13 6.85 5.01
N VAL A 103 5.02 7.27 5.91
CA VAL A 103 6.40 6.78 5.93
C VAL A 103 6.42 5.43 6.66
N LEU A 104 6.83 4.39 5.93
CA LEU A 104 7.06 3.04 6.46
C LEU A 104 8.57 2.76 6.42
N SER A 105 9.12 2.21 7.51
CA SER A 105 10.55 1.93 7.58
C SER A 105 10.87 0.75 8.49
N ALA A 106 12.08 0.19 8.31
CA ALA A 106 12.64 -0.79 9.22
C ALA A 106 12.88 -0.22 10.64
N ALA A 107 12.87 1.11 10.79
CA ALA A 107 13.08 1.76 12.07
C ALA A 107 11.77 2.01 12.84
N ASN A 108 10.65 2.30 12.13
CA ASN A 108 9.37 2.56 12.78
C ASN A 108 8.46 1.33 12.85
N HIS A 109 8.77 0.27 12.10
CA HIS A 109 8.01 -0.98 11.98
C HIS A 109 6.53 -0.80 11.64
N HIS A 110 6.13 0.39 11.18
CA HIS A 110 4.76 0.67 10.81
C HIS A 110 4.35 -0.18 9.59
N GLN A 111 3.08 -0.54 9.56
CA GLN A 111 2.47 -1.24 8.44
C GLN A 111 1.26 -0.44 7.97
N LEU A 112 1.01 -0.43 6.67
CA LEU A 112 -0.18 0.19 6.10
C LEU A 112 -1.10 -0.90 5.55
N TYR A 113 -2.33 -0.95 6.06
CA TYR A 113 -3.39 -1.72 5.42
C TYR A 113 -4.11 -0.83 4.42
N VAL A 114 -4.04 -1.21 3.15
CA VAL A 114 -4.73 -0.58 2.03
C VAL A 114 -5.88 -1.50 1.64
N PRO A 115 -7.15 -1.05 1.72
CA PRO A 115 -8.31 -1.87 1.39
C PRO A 115 -8.35 -2.29 -0.09
N ALA A 116 -9.09 -3.35 -0.37
CA ALA A 116 -9.42 -3.72 -1.75
C ALA A 116 -10.12 -2.58 -2.48
N GLY A 117 -9.80 -2.39 -3.76
CA GLY A 117 -10.35 -1.32 -4.59
C GLY A 117 -9.59 0.01 -4.55
N PHE A 118 -8.55 0.10 -3.73
CA PHE A 118 -7.61 1.21 -3.79
C PHE A 118 -6.49 0.95 -4.80
N ALA A 119 -5.94 2.02 -5.39
CA ALA A 119 -4.65 1.97 -6.06
C ALA A 119 -3.54 2.20 -5.02
N HIS A 120 -2.43 1.46 -5.15
CA HIS A 120 -1.34 1.45 -4.19
C HIS A 120 0.01 1.61 -4.89
N GLY A 121 0.91 2.34 -4.27
CA GLY A 121 2.29 2.48 -4.71
C GLY A 121 3.17 3.11 -3.65
N PHE A 122 4.48 3.08 -3.88
CA PHE A 122 5.45 3.68 -2.96
C PHE A 122 6.67 4.23 -3.69
N VAL A 123 7.39 5.15 -3.04
CA VAL A 123 8.71 5.63 -3.48
C VAL A 123 9.73 5.38 -2.38
N VAL A 124 10.93 4.92 -2.77
CA VAL A 124 12.04 4.63 -1.85
C VAL A 124 12.74 5.93 -1.44
N LEU A 125 12.90 6.15 -0.12
CA LEU A 125 13.55 7.31 0.49
C LEU A 125 14.99 7.04 0.89
N SER A 126 15.31 5.84 1.36
CA SER A 126 16.65 5.38 1.72
C SER A 126 17.45 4.95 0.50
N ASP A 127 18.72 4.55 0.66
CA ASP A 127 19.56 4.10 -0.46
C ASP A 127 19.00 2.84 -1.14
N SER A 128 18.29 2.00 -0.37
CA SER A 128 17.51 0.87 -0.87
C SER A 128 16.43 0.50 0.13
N ALA A 129 15.39 -0.19 -0.32
CA ALA A 129 14.36 -0.73 0.54
C ALA A 129 13.96 -2.15 0.14
N LEU A 130 13.73 -3.02 1.16
CA LEU A 130 13.07 -4.30 1.03
C LEU A 130 11.65 -4.15 1.59
N VAL A 131 10.69 -4.09 0.70
CA VAL A 131 9.25 -3.92 1.02
C VAL A 131 8.56 -5.26 0.91
N MET A 132 7.84 -5.65 1.95
CA MET A 132 6.98 -6.83 1.97
C MET A 132 5.51 -6.41 1.99
N TYR A 133 4.67 -7.21 1.36
CA TYR A 133 3.22 -7.02 1.44
C TYR A 133 2.46 -8.33 1.28
N LYS A 134 1.41 -8.47 2.09
CA LYS A 134 0.43 -9.55 2.04
C LYS A 134 -0.77 -9.09 1.23
N CYS A 135 -1.35 -10.00 0.43
CA CYS A 135 -2.51 -9.73 -0.42
C CYS A 135 -3.70 -10.60 -0.04
N THR A 136 -4.91 -10.03 -0.07
CA THR A 136 -6.16 -10.73 0.24
C THR A 136 -6.70 -11.57 -0.92
N ALA A 137 -6.20 -11.35 -2.14
CA ALA A 137 -6.51 -12.13 -3.33
C ALA A 137 -5.22 -12.47 -4.08
N LEU A 138 -5.25 -13.51 -4.92
CA LEU A 138 -4.11 -13.89 -5.75
C LEU A 138 -3.87 -12.86 -6.86
N TYR A 139 -2.59 -12.70 -7.24
CA TYR A 139 -2.24 -11.85 -8.36
C TYR A 139 -2.74 -12.43 -9.69
N ASN A 140 -3.42 -11.59 -10.45
CA ASN A 140 -3.87 -11.91 -11.80
C ASN A 140 -3.39 -10.82 -12.77
N PRO A 141 -2.39 -11.10 -13.62
CA PRO A 141 -1.85 -10.11 -14.55
C PRO A 141 -2.88 -9.62 -15.57
N GLY A 142 -3.91 -10.42 -15.89
CA GLY A 142 -5.00 -10.02 -16.79
C GLY A 142 -6.03 -9.07 -16.16
N ASP A 143 -5.98 -8.90 -14.84
CA ASP A 143 -6.89 -8.04 -14.05
C ASP A 143 -6.18 -6.79 -13.52
N GLU A 144 -4.88 -6.68 -13.73
CA GLU A 144 -4.11 -5.56 -13.23
C GLU A 144 -4.45 -4.27 -13.97
N GLN A 145 -4.64 -3.20 -13.20
CA GLN A 145 -4.83 -1.84 -13.65
C GLN A 145 -3.88 -0.92 -12.90
N GLY A 146 -3.41 0.12 -13.56
CA GLY A 146 -2.62 1.17 -12.93
C GLY A 146 -3.11 2.55 -13.31
N ILE A 147 -2.71 3.54 -12.51
CA ILE A 147 -2.92 4.96 -12.76
C ILE A 147 -1.61 5.72 -12.62
N ALA A 148 -1.48 6.84 -13.36
CA ALA A 148 -0.28 7.65 -13.38
C ALA A 148 0.09 8.14 -11.98
N TRP A 149 1.34 7.92 -11.58
CA TRP A 149 1.87 8.35 -10.27
C TRP A 149 1.79 9.86 -10.06
N ASN A 150 1.91 10.64 -11.15
CA ASN A 150 1.92 12.10 -11.18
C ASN A 150 0.61 12.70 -11.71
N ASP A 151 -0.50 11.98 -11.57
CA ASP A 151 -1.82 12.48 -11.99
C ASP A 151 -2.12 13.82 -11.29
N PRO A 152 -2.28 14.93 -12.05
CA PRO A 152 -2.49 16.24 -11.46
C PRO A 152 -3.85 16.39 -10.77
N ASP A 153 -4.84 15.58 -11.14
CA ASP A 153 -6.17 15.64 -10.55
C ASP A 153 -6.20 14.95 -9.17
N ILE A 154 -5.32 13.98 -8.95
CA ILE A 154 -5.09 13.35 -7.64
C ILE A 154 -4.15 14.21 -6.79
N GLY A 155 -3.09 14.76 -7.39
CA GLY A 155 -2.18 15.69 -6.76
C GLY A 155 -1.37 15.10 -5.60
N ILE A 156 -0.86 13.86 -5.73
CA ILE A 156 -0.02 13.24 -4.71
C ILE A 156 1.27 14.06 -4.52
N ARG A 157 1.56 14.40 -3.26
CA ARG A 157 2.77 15.14 -2.90
C ARG A 157 3.91 14.17 -2.60
N TRP A 158 4.48 13.62 -3.65
CA TRP A 158 5.63 12.74 -3.51
C TRP A 158 6.84 13.48 -2.96
N PRO A 159 7.57 12.91 -1.96
CA PRO A 159 8.80 13.54 -1.44
C PRO A 159 9.98 13.48 -2.42
N VAL A 160 9.85 12.73 -3.52
CA VAL A 160 10.85 12.61 -4.58
C VAL A 160 10.27 13.18 -5.87
N PRO A 161 10.77 14.34 -6.36
CA PRO A 161 10.18 15.01 -7.52
C PRO A 161 10.47 14.31 -8.86
N HIS A 162 11.55 13.54 -8.94
CA HIS A 162 11.98 12.81 -10.14
C HIS A 162 12.27 11.35 -9.79
N PRO A 163 11.23 10.50 -9.61
CA PRO A 163 11.42 9.11 -9.28
C PRO A 163 11.93 8.30 -10.49
N VAL A 164 12.58 7.19 -10.18
CA VAL A 164 12.94 6.15 -11.15
C VAL A 164 11.76 5.22 -11.34
N LEU A 165 11.26 5.10 -12.55
CA LEU A 165 10.10 4.29 -12.91
C LEU A 165 10.49 3.08 -13.75
N GLY A 166 9.74 2.00 -13.63
CA GLY A 166 9.74 0.94 -14.64
C GLY A 166 8.97 1.37 -15.89
N ASP A 167 9.28 0.79 -17.05
CA ASP A 167 8.66 1.15 -18.34
C ASP A 167 7.13 1.10 -18.28
N LYS A 168 6.58 0.11 -17.58
CA LYS A 168 5.13 -0.04 -17.39
C LYS A 168 4.54 1.14 -16.60
N ASP A 169 5.18 1.54 -15.51
CA ASP A 169 4.65 2.57 -14.62
C ASP A 169 4.76 3.97 -15.25
N ALA A 170 5.74 4.17 -16.14
CA ALA A 170 5.97 5.43 -16.84
C ALA A 170 4.85 5.82 -17.83
N VAL A 171 4.06 4.84 -18.29
CA VAL A 171 3.03 5.03 -19.34
C VAL A 171 1.60 4.79 -18.85
N LEU A 172 1.40 4.69 -17.53
CA LEU A 172 0.08 4.50 -16.96
C LEU A 172 -0.83 5.72 -17.23
N PRO A 173 -2.13 5.50 -17.50
CA PRO A 173 -3.09 6.56 -17.79
C PRO A 173 -3.46 7.36 -16.53
N ARG A 174 -4.00 8.55 -16.70
CA ARG A 174 -4.63 9.30 -15.59
C ARG A 174 -5.92 8.60 -15.17
N LEU A 175 -6.32 8.83 -13.90
CA LEU A 175 -7.55 8.24 -13.36
C LEU A 175 -8.79 8.59 -14.21
N ARG A 176 -8.92 9.83 -14.62
CA ARG A 176 -10.05 10.31 -15.45
C ARG A 176 -10.12 9.71 -16.87
N ASP A 177 -9.00 9.19 -17.37
CA ASP A 177 -8.92 8.62 -18.71
C ASP A 177 -9.26 7.11 -18.72
N LEU A 178 -9.47 6.52 -17.53
CA LEU A 178 -9.88 5.14 -17.39
C LEU A 178 -11.39 4.98 -17.61
N PRO A 179 -11.82 4.02 -18.45
CA PRO A 179 -13.23 3.70 -18.60
C PRO A 179 -13.77 3.06 -17.32
N ASP A 180 -15.06 3.19 -17.10
CA ASP A 180 -15.75 2.75 -15.88
C ASP A 180 -15.60 1.27 -15.56
N ASP A 181 -15.50 0.40 -16.56
CA ASP A 181 -15.32 -1.04 -16.43
C ASP A 181 -13.88 -1.42 -16.03
N ARG A 182 -12.97 -0.46 -16.03
CA ARG A 182 -11.57 -0.57 -15.58
C ARG A 182 -11.35 0.01 -14.19
N LEU A 183 -12.40 0.34 -13.48
CA LEU A 183 -12.37 0.87 -12.11
C LEU A 183 -13.13 -0.05 -11.16
N PRO A 184 -12.60 -0.32 -9.94
CA PRO A 184 -13.33 -1.01 -8.91
C PRO A 184 -14.60 -0.23 -8.52
N SER A 185 -15.66 -0.94 -8.12
CA SER A 185 -16.86 -0.32 -7.56
C SER A 185 -16.76 -0.28 -6.04
N LEU A 186 -17.40 0.71 -5.43
CA LEU A 186 -17.67 0.68 -4.00
C LEU A 186 -18.65 -0.47 -3.75
N ALA A 187 -18.25 -1.45 -2.92
CA ALA A 187 -19.08 -2.58 -2.54
C ALA A 187 -20.12 -2.18 -1.46
#